data_698485398fbb87fa30c079e67c6777a8
#
_entry.id   698485398fbb87fa30c079e67c6777a8
#
_cell.length_a   1.000
_cell.length_b   1.000
_cell.length_c   1.000
_cell.angle_alpha   90.00
_cell.angle_beta   90.00
_cell.angle_gamma   90.00
#
_symmetry.space_group_name_H-M   'P 1'
#
loop_
_entity.id
_entity.type
_entity.pdbx_description
1 polymer ?
#
loop_
_entity_poly.entity_id
_entity_poly.type
_entity_poly.pdbx_seq_one_letter_code
_entity_poly.pdbx_strand_id
1 'polypeptide(L)'
;LKDGSEVVVKIIKADFEKSFRKDVARMRRWLRIGLFLNPRLRKVGNPVGLLQHVEDYTLRELDLRNEIQGAELLQSKAKEVEHQFPMPLLKFPKVWPELSNRHILVMEHIKAPTLESQLSKNNLEWDDLLQLFRIHGAYMFGIGTFHGDLHPGNAMVDKDGMFTFIDTGAISHAPENVRSALFGFFYYLAKGRLDEAFEAMLTMADTPPTGEAKARYMREMHETYSGFVGKSVSEVSLTQQMMKTVRIAVLAGCRFGEEAFPIIRSLMYMDGMVLRGHPDVDLISSMGPYLDEFASIVELPYTEGSVSPPSSSKTTFWESNPSPSDQLV
;
A
#
# COMPACT_ATOMS: atom_id res chain seq x y z
N LEU A 1 -6.36 33.69 0.93
CA LEU A 1 -5.74 34.43 -0.17
C LEU A 1 -6.49 35.76 -0.41
N LYS A 2 -5.98 36.64 -1.28
CA LYS A 2 -6.63 37.91 -1.56
C LYS A 2 -7.98 37.78 -2.28
N ASP A 3 -8.21 36.68 -2.94
CA ASP A 3 -9.46 36.30 -3.62
C ASP A 3 -10.52 35.69 -2.68
N GLY A 4 -10.21 35.60 -1.38
CA GLY A 4 -11.08 34.99 -0.37
C GLY A 4 -10.91 33.48 -0.20
N SER A 5 -10.04 32.81 -0.99
CA SER A 5 -9.78 31.39 -0.84
C SER A 5 -9.12 31.10 0.50
N GLU A 6 -9.66 30.14 1.23
CA GLU A 6 -9.04 29.59 2.46
C GLU A 6 -8.00 28.53 2.07
N VAL A 7 -6.79 28.67 2.59
CA VAL A 7 -5.68 27.76 2.28
C VAL A 7 -5.00 27.25 3.52
N VAL A 8 -4.38 26.09 3.39
CA VAL A 8 -3.38 25.56 4.33
C VAL A 8 -2.01 25.78 3.73
N VAL A 9 -1.06 26.20 4.55
CA VAL A 9 0.34 26.34 4.16
C VAL A 9 1.17 25.35 4.96
N LYS A 10 1.68 24.32 4.28
CA LYS A 10 2.63 23.33 4.85
C LYS A 10 4.04 23.85 4.64
N ILE A 11 4.85 23.84 5.69
CA ILE A 11 6.22 24.41 5.66
C ILE A 11 7.20 23.42 6.26
N ILE A 12 8.27 23.13 5.52
CA ILE A 12 9.41 22.38 6.05
C ILE A 12 10.39 23.36 6.71
N LYS A 13 10.78 23.06 7.95
CA LYS A 13 11.77 23.87 8.67
C LYS A 13 13.12 23.80 7.97
N ALA A 14 13.69 24.97 7.62
CA ALA A 14 14.89 25.09 6.81
C ALA A 14 16.11 24.33 7.33
N ASP A 15 16.27 24.19 8.66
CA ASP A 15 17.41 23.49 9.26
C ASP A 15 17.22 21.99 9.44
N PHE A 16 16.03 21.46 9.17
CA PHE A 16 15.71 20.05 9.42
C PHE A 16 16.54 19.12 8.52
N GLU A 17 16.59 19.36 7.22
CA GLU A 17 17.37 18.54 6.27
C GLU A 17 18.85 18.51 6.65
N LYS A 18 19.43 19.67 6.98
CA LYS A 18 20.83 19.75 7.39
C LYS A 18 21.14 19.01 8.67
N SER A 19 20.25 19.09 9.66
CA SER A 19 20.36 18.34 10.93
C SER A 19 20.22 16.85 10.69
N PHE A 20 19.21 16.44 9.94
CA PHE A 20 18.94 15.04 9.60
C PHE A 20 20.14 14.39 8.89
N ARG A 21 20.69 15.05 7.84
CA ARG A 21 21.88 14.54 7.14
C ARG A 21 23.10 14.35 8.07
N LYS A 22 23.29 15.26 9.05
CA LYS A 22 24.37 15.12 10.05
C LYS A 22 24.12 13.91 10.97
N ASP A 23 22.88 13.70 11.39
CA ASP A 23 22.53 12.60 12.27
C ASP A 23 22.66 11.25 11.56
N VAL A 24 22.20 11.15 10.32
CA VAL A 24 22.41 9.96 9.47
C VAL A 24 23.89 9.69 9.23
N ALA A 25 24.69 10.70 8.92
CA ALA A 25 26.13 10.53 8.75
C ALA A 25 26.82 10.02 10.03
N ARG A 26 26.34 10.50 11.21
CA ARG A 26 26.81 10.01 12.51
C ARG A 26 26.41 8.56 12.75
N MET A 27 25.14 8.21 12.50
CA MET A 27 24.64 6.83 12.62
C MET A 27 25.40 5.88 11.67
N ARG A 28 25.63 6.29 10.43
CA ARG A 28 26.39 5.51 9.44
C ARG A 28 27.83 5.23 9.90
N ARG A 29 28.46 6.22 10.55
CA ARG A 29 29.80 6.05 11.13
C ARG A 29 29.79 5.01 12.25
N TRP A 30 28.85 5.11 13.18
CA TRP A 30 28.71 4.15 14.28
C TRP A 30 28.39 2.75 13.81
N LEU A 31 27.51 2.62 12.81
CA LEU A 31 27.20 1.33 12.21
C LEU A 31 28.43 0.68 11.58
N ARG A 32 29.25 1.44 10.85
CA ARG A 32 30.49 0.92 10.26
C ARG A 32 31.48 0.44 11.32
N ILE A 33 31.62 1.18 12.41
CA ILE A 33 32.48 0.79 13.56
C ILE A 33 31.90 -0.49 14.20
N GLY A 34 30.61 -0.57 14.46
CA GLY A 34 29.96 -1.75 15.02
C GLY A 34 30.13 -3.00 14.14
N LEU A 35 29.96 -2.85 12.81
CA LEU A 35 30.19 -3.93 11.85
C LEU A 35 31.65 -4.35 11.73
N PHE A 36 32.60 -3.44 11.99
CA PHE A 36 34.03 -3.75 12.07
C PHE A 36 34.35 -4.55 13.34
N LEU A 37 33.80 -4.13 14.49
CA LEU A 37 34.01 -4.81 15.77
C LEU A 37 33.28 -6.17 15.88
N ASN A 38 32.11 -6.31 15.20
CA ASN A 38 31.36 -7.54 15.18
C ASN A 38 30.89 -7.93 13.76
N PRO A 39 31.76 -8.59 12.97
CA PRO A 39 31.45 -8.97 11.58
C PRO A 39 30.24 -9.92 11.45
N ARG A 40 29.84 -10.59 12.55
CA ARG A 40 28.66 -11.49 12.54
C ARG A 40 27.36 -10.72 12.24
N LEU A 41 27.29 -9.44 12.58
CA LEU A 41 26.15 -8.57 12.27
C LEU A 41 25.89 -8.42 10.76
N ARG A 42 26.90 -8.60 9.92
CA ARG A 42 26.74 -8.62 8.44
C ARG A 42 25.92 -9.81 7.95
N LYS A 43 25.86 -10.92 8.73
CA LYS A 43 25.07 -12.11 8.38
C LYS A 43 23.59 -11.94 8.67
N VAL A 44 23.22 -10.97 9.50
CA VAL A 44 21.83 -10.74 9.90
C VAL A 44 21.10 -9.82 8.90
N GLY A 45 21.87 -9.06 8.09
CA GLY A 45 21.31 -8.14 7.09
C GLY A 45 22.31 -7.06 6.68
N ASN A 46 21.85 -6.10 5.88
CA ASN A 46 22.59 -4.92 5.46
C ASN A 46 22.11 -3.66 6.20
N PRO A 47 22.54 -3.41 7.46
CA PRO A 47 22.04 -2.27 8.24
C PRO A 47 22.47 -0.91 7.66
N VAL A 48 23.57 -0.86 6.91
CA VAL A 48 24.00 0.36 6.21
C VAL A 48 23.08 0.66 5.02
N GLY A 49 22.70 -0.38 4.27
CA GLY A 49 21.70 -0.26 3.20
C GLY A 49 20.34 0.18 3.74
N LEU A 50 19.89 -0.43 4.84
CA LEU A 50 18.64 -0.01 5.50
C LEU A 50 18.67 1.47 5.91
N LEU A 51 19.79 1.94 6.50
CA LEU A 51 19.95 3.36 6.85
C LEU A 51 19.93 4.26 5.60
N GLN A 52 20.49 3.79 4.47
CA GLN A 52 20.44 4.52 3.21
C GLN A 52 18.98 4.65 2.72
N HIS A 53 18.20 3.57 2.74
CA HIS A 53 16.79 3.62 2.36
C HIS A 53 15.97 4.58 3.23
N VAL A 54 16.21 4.58 4.55
CA VAL A 54 15.55 5.53 5.46
C VAL A 54 15.95 6.96 5.14
N GLU A 55 17.25 7.21 4.82
CA GLU A 55 17.73 8.53 4.42
C GLU A 55 17.05 8.99 3.13
N ASP A 56 17.05 8.18 2.09
CA ASP A 56 16.50 8.51 0.79
C ASP A 56 14.97 8.74 0.88
N TYR A 57 14.27 7.90 1.62
CA TYR A 57 12.84 8.06 1.89
C TYR A 57 12.55 9.40 2.58
N THR A 58 13.24 9.68 3.70
CA THR A 58 13.03 10.91 4.46
C THR A 58 13.38 12.17 3.65
N LEU A 59 14.43 12.10 2.82
CA LEU A 59 14.82 13.24 1.98
C LEU A 59 13.79 13.51 0.86
N ARG A 60 13.11 12.48 0.35
CA ARG A 60 11.98 12.67 -0.58
C ARG A 60 10.80 13.37 0.09
N GLU A 61 10.47 12.99 1.33
CA GLU A 61 9.43 13.63 2.14
C GLU A 61 9.74 15.12 2.43
N LEU A 62 11.00 15.53 2.39
CA LEU A 62 11.43 16.92 2.58
C LEU A 62 11.35 17.77 1.30
N ASP A 63 10.77 17.26 0.23
CA ASP A 63 10.51 18.03 -0.99
C ASP A 63 9.00 18.05 -1.27
N LEU A 64 8.34 19.14 -0.83
CA LEU A 64 6.88 19.28 -0.95
C LEU A 64 6.37 19.32 -2.40
N ARG A 65 7.25 19.41 -3.40
CA ARG A 65 6.86 19.25 -4.82
C ARG A 65 6.42 17.83 -5.11
N ASN A 66 6.92 16.83 -4.36
CA ASN A 66 6.49 15.44 -4.49
C ASN A 66 5.01 15.26 -4.10
N GLU A 67 4.49 16.07 -3.17
CA GLU A 67 3.06 16.03 -2.83
C GLU A 67 2.19 16.53 -3.99
N ILE A 68 2.63 17.57 -4.67
CA ILE A 68 1.94 18.09 -5.87
C ILE A 68 1.93 17.04 -6.97
N GLN A 69 3.11 16.50 -7.30
CA GLN A 69 3.26 15.47 -8.34
C GLN A 69 2.49 14.20 -7.99
N GLY A 70 2.50 13.79 -6.73
CA GLY A 70 1.76 12.62 -6.25
C GLY A 70 0.25 12.79 -6.40
N ALA A 71 -0.30 13.95 -6.02
CA ALA A 71 -1.72 14.25 -6.19
C ALA A 71 -2.12 14.24 -7.67
N GLU A 72 -1.34 14.91 -8.53
CA GLU A 72 -1.56 14.95 -9.97
C GLU A 72 -1.52 13.55 -10.59
N LEU A 73 -0.53 12.74 -10.19
CA LEU A 73 -0.39 11.36 -10.67
C LEU A 73 -1.58 10.49 -10.27
N LEU A 74 -1.97 10.48 -8.98
CA LEU A 74 -3.12 9.70 -8.52
C LEU A 74 -4.41 10.16 -9.21
N GLN A 75 -4.61 11.46 -9.38
CA GLN A 75 -5.78 12.01 -10.07
C GLN A 75 -5.80 11.61 -11.55
N SER A 76 -4.66 11.68 -12.24
CA SER A 76 -4.53 11.24 -13.63
C SER A 76 -4.85 9.76 -13.76
N LYS A 77 -4.28 8.93 -12.89
CA LYS A 77 -4.51 7.48 -12.89
C LYS A 77 -5.96 7.11 -12.59
N ALA A 78 -6.63 7.82 -11.68
CA ALA A 78 -8.07 7.61 -11.45
C ALA A 78 -8.90 7.90 -12.70
N LYS A 79 -8.59 8.97 -13.45
CA LYS A 79 -9.27 9.32 -14.69
C LYS A 79 -9.03 8.29 -15.81
N GLU A 80 -7.81 7.76 -15.93
CA GLU A 80 -7.46 6.75 -16.93
C GLU A 80 -8.34 5.49 -16.80
N VAL A 81 -8.68 5.11 -15.56
CA VAL A 81 -9.45 3.88 -15.26
C VAL A 81 -10.91 4.16 -14.84
N GLU A 82 -11.40 5.37 -14.98
CA GLU A 82 -12.73 5.77 -14.51
C GLU A 82 -13.86 4.85 -15.01
N HIS A 83 -13.71 4.33 -16.24
CA HIS A 83 -14.69 3.38 -16.82
C HIS A 83 -14.66 2.00 -16.16
N GLN A 84 -13.54 1.61 -15.56
CA GLN A 84 -13.35 0.31 -14.94
C GLN A 84 -13.50 0.41 -13.41
N PHE A 85 -12.92 1.43 -12.82
CA PHE A 85 -12.91 1.68 -11.38
C PHE A 85 -13.39 3.10 -11.06
N PRO A 86 -14.69 3.39 -11.15
CA PRO A 86 -15.21 4.72 -10.82
C PRO A 86 -14.95 5.02 -9.34
N MET A 87 -14.39 6.21 -9.07
CA MET A 87 -14.08 6.69 -7.73
C MET A 87 -14.75 8.06 -7.46
N PRO A 88 -16.09 8.13 -7.52
CA PRO A 88 -16.82 9.41 -7.43
C PRO A 88 -16.68 10.07 -6.05
N LEU A 89 -16.37 9.30 -5.02
CA LEU A 89 -16.19 9.78 -3.64
C LEU A 89 -14.73 10.14 -3.30
N LEU A 90 -13.85 10.26 -4.30
CA LEU A 90 -12.47 10.67 -4.08
C LEU A 90 -12.20 12.02 -4.71
N LYS A 91 -11.55 12.92 -3.95
CA LYS A 91 -11.02 14.18 -4.44
C LYS A 91 -9.61 14.46 -3.91
N PHE A 92 -8.97 15.43 -4.52
CA PHE A 92 -7.66 15.94 -4.11
C PHE A 92 -7.78 17.45 -3.86
N PRO A 93 -7.04 18.00 -2.88
CA PRO A 93 -7.06 19.45 -2.64
C PRO A 93 -6.55 20.20 -3.86
N LYS A 94 -7.16 21.34 -4.17
CA LYS A 94 -6.55 22.26 -5.12
C LYS A 94 -5.21 22.73 -4.58
N VAL A 95 -4.20 22.75 -5.43
CA VAL A 95 -2.87 23.26 -5.11
C VAL A 95 -2.63 24.57 -5.87
N TRP A 96 -1.85 25.48 -5.28
CA TRP A 96 -1.35 26.69 -5.91
C TRP A 96 0.15 26.55 -6.20
N PRO A 97 0.54 26.00 -7.37
CA PRO A 97 1.95 25.76 -7.71
C PRO A 97 2.79 27.05 -7.70
N GLU A 98 2.20 28.17 -8.12
CA GLU A 98 2.84 29.50 -8.16
C GLU A 98 3.16 30.06 -6.77
N LEU A 99 2.50 29.58 -5.72
CA LEU A 99 2.75 29.93 -4.32
C LEU A 99 3.53 28.84 -3.58
N SER A 100 3.83 27.73 -4.26
CA SER A 100 4.47 26.54 -3.69
C SER A 100 5.90 26.38 -4.20
N ASN A 101 6.73 25.71 -3.42
CA ASN A 101 8.09 25.35 -3.80
C ASN A 101 8.56 24.13 -3.00
N ARG A 102 9.85 23.77 -3.08
CA ARG A 102 10.40 22.64 -2.33
C ARG A 102 10.05 22.63 -0.83
N HIS A 103 9.98 23.80 -0.20
CA HIS A 103 9.83 23.91 1.27
C HIS A 103 8.48 24.45 1.72
N ILE A 104 7.65 24.88 0.78
CA ILE A 104 6.34 25.48 1.05
C ILE A 104 5.33 24.86 0.08
N LEU A 105 4.23 24.35 0.61
CA LEU A 105 3.07 23.90 -0.15
C LEU A 105 1.86 24.72 0.27
N VAL A 106 1.20 25.33 -0.71
CA VAL A 106 -0.06 26.04 -0.52
C VAL A 106 -1.17 25.25 -1.18
N MET A 107 -2.12 24.76 -0.38
CA MET A 107 -3.23 23.96 -0.86
C MET A 107 -4.55 24.36 -0.22
N GLU A 108 -5.66 23.91 -0.79
CA GLU A 108 -7.01 24.12 -0.31
C GLU A 108 -7.17 23.69 1.15
N HIS A 109 -7.84 24.54 1.94
CA HIS A 109 -8.27 24.16 3.28
C HIS A 109 -9.52 23.29 3.20
N ILE A 110 -9.36 22.00 3.41
CA ILE A 110 -10.46 21.05 3.42
C ILE A 110 -11.16 21.12 4.79
N LYS A 111 -12.45 21.46 4.77
CA LYS A 111 -13.29 21.57 5.99
C LYS A 111 -13.92 20.22 6.34
N ALA A 112 -13.09 19.23 6.57
CA ALA A 112 -13.49 17.90 7.01
C ALA A 112 -12.51 17.38 8.07
N PRO A 113 -12.93 16.48 8.96
CA PRO A 113 -12.03 15.84 9.90
C PRO A 113 -11.15 14.81 9.18
N THR A 114 -9.95 14.55 9.72
CA THR A 114 -9.14 13.41 9.31
C THR A 114 -9.77 12.10 9.83
N LEU A 115 -9.48 10.99 9.16
CA LEU A 115 -9.89 9.66 9.65
C LEU A 115 -9.33 9.39 11.05
N GLU A 116 -8.13 9.87 11.36
CA GLU A 116 -7.54 9.78 12.70
C GLU A 116 -8.43 10.47 13.74
N SER A 117 -8.94 11.67 13.42
CA SER A 117 -9.86 12.39 14.31
C SER A 117 -11.21 11.69 14.47
N GLN A 118 -11.72 11.07 13.41
CA GLN A 118 -12.97 10.32 13.44
C GLN A 118 -12.82 9.03 14.25
N LEU A 119 -11.76 8.26 14.01
CA LEU A 119 -11.43 7.06 14.78
C LEU A 119 -11.27 7.34 16.28
N SER A 120 -10.58 8.43 16.63
CA SER A 120 -10.36 8.80 18.05
C SER A 120 -11.65 9.20 18.76
N LYS A 121 -12.69 9.61 18.02
CA LYS A 121 -14.02 9.98 18.53
C LYS A 121 -15.04 8.86 18.39
N ASN A 122 -14.65 7.73 17.78
CA ASN A 122 -15.53 6.61 17.44
C ASN A 122 -16.72 7.04 16.55
N ASN A 123 -16.47 7.91 15.58
CA ASN A 123 -17.48 8.49 14.69
C ASN A 123 -17.31 8.06 13.22
N LEU A 124 -16.35 7.20 12.92
CA LEU A 124 -16.14 6.71 11.55
C LEU A 124 -17.07 5.52 11.30
N GLU A 125 -17.94 5.65 10.30
CA GLU A 125 -18.87 4.59 9.94
C GLU A 125 -18.16 3.45 9.21
N TRP A 126 -18.71 2.24 9.32
CA TRP A 126 -18.14 1.07 8.66
C TRP A 126 -18.13 1.21 7.14
N ASP A 127 -19.20 1.74 6.56
CA ASP A 127 -19.34 1.94 5.12
C ASP A 127 -18.30 2.92 4.56
N ASP A 128 -17.92 3.95 5.34
CA ASP A 128 -16.84 4.86 4.98
C ASP A 128 -15.50 4.11 4.90
N LEU A 129 -15.19 3.26 5.89
CA LEU A 129 -13.97 2.44 5.85
C LEU A 129 -13.95 1.49 4.66
N LEU A 130 -15.05 0.80 4.38
CA LEU A 130 -15.17 -0.07 3.21
C LEU A 130 -14.95 0.70 1.91
N GLN A 131 -15.55 1.89 1.79
CA GLN A 131 -15.36 2.73 0.60
C GLN A 131 -13.92 3.20 0.45
N LEU A 132 -13.25 3.57 1.55
CA LEU A 132 -11.81 3.87 1.51
C LEU A 132 -10.99 2.67 1.02
N PHE A 133 -11.29 1.47 1.52
CA PHE A 133 -10.58 0.25 1.12
C PHE A 133 -10.83 -0.10 -0.33
N ARG A 134 -12.06 0.13 -0.84
CA ARG A 134 -12.37 -0.02 -2.26
C ARG A 134 -11.53 0.97 -3.10
N ILE A 135 -11.50 2.25 -2.73
CA ILE A 135 -10.70 3.28 -3.44
C ILE A 135 -9.22 2.88 -3.44
N HIS A 136 -8.67 2.55 -2.27
CA HIS A 136 -7.27 2.19 -2.14
C HIS A 136 -6.93 0.86 -2.86
N GLY A 137 -7.84 -0.11 -2.80
CA GLY A 137 -7.73 -1.38 -3.53
C GLY A 137 -7.74 -1.20 -5.04
N ALA A 138 -8.56 -0.28 -5.57
CA ALA A 138 -8.57 0.06 -6.98
C ALA A 138 -7.19 0.62 -7.43
N TYR A 139 -6.60 1.51 -6.64
CA TYR A 139 -5.25 2.00 -6.90
C TYR A 139 -4.19 0.90 -6.80
N MET A 140 -4.23 0.09 -5.75
CA MET A 140 -3.22 -0.93 -5.47
C MET A 140 -3.32 -2.11 -6.44
N PHE A 141 -4.49 -2.68 -6.61
CA PHE A 141 -4.69 -3.91 -7.38
C PHE A 141 -5.08 -3.63 -8.84
N GLY A 142 -5.91 -2.62 -9.09
CA GLY A 142 -6.35 -2.25 -10.43
C GLY A 142 -5.30 -1.46 -11.20
N ILE A 143 -4.80 -0.37 -10.62
CA ILE A 143 -3.89 0.56 -11.27
C ILE A 143 -2.42 0.16 -11.08
N GLY A 144 -2.06 -0.34 -9.90
CA GLY A 144 -0.68 -0.66 -9.52
C GLY A 144 0.15 0.57 -9.10
N THR A 145 -0.44 1.76 -9.07
CA THR A 145 0.16 2.98 -8.53
C THR A 145 -0.75 3.48 -7.43
N PHE A 146 -0.26 3.63 -6.22
CA PHE A 146 -1.09 3.89 -5.06
C PHE A 146 -0.40 4.78 -4.03
N HIS A 147 -1.20 5.33 -3.12
CA HIS A 147 -0.73 6.09 -1.97
C HIS A 147 0.01 5.16 -1.01
N GLY A 148 1.32 5.24 -0.97
CA GLY A 148 2.17 4.32 -0.20
C GLY A 148 2.20 4.59 1.30
N ASP A 149 1.55 5.66 1.80
CA ASP A 149 1.49 6.02 3.22
C ASP A 149 0.09 6.51 3.63
N LEU A 150 -0.95 5.74 3.27
CA LEU A 150 -2.34 6.07 3.57
C LEU A 150 -2.69 5.76 5.03
N HIS A 151 -1.96 6.37 5.97
CA HIS A 151 -2.36 6.31 7.37
C HIS A 151 -3.57 7.22 7.64
N PRO A 152 -4.35 7.00 8.71
CA PRO A 152 -5.61 7.72 8.93
C PRO A 152 -5.48 9.24 9.12
N GLY A 153 -4.28 9.76 9.32
CA GLY A 153 -4.00 11.21 9.33
C GLY A 153 -3.88 11.83 7.94
N ASN A 154 -3.67 11.02 6.88
CA ASN A 154 -3.43 11.48 5.51
C ASN A 154 -4.69 11.46 4.63
N ALA A 155 -5.83 11.05 5.18
CA ALA A 155 -7.12 11.11 4.51
C ALA A 155 -8.15 11.81 5.40
N MET A 156 -9.01 12.60 4.76
CA MET A 156 -10.15 13.26 5.37
C MET A 156 -11.43 12.69 4.77
N VAL A 157 -12.51 12.65 5.56
CA VAL A 157 -13.84 12.30 5.06
C VAL A 157 -14.83 13.35 5.55
N ASP A 158 -15.63 13.88 4.64
CA ASP A 158 -16.68 14.82 4.97
C ASP A 158 -18.02 14.10 5.27
N LYS A 159 -19.03 14.87 5.68
CA LYS A 159 -20.35 14.38 6.03
C LYS A 159 -21.10 13.68 4.88
N ASP A 160 -20.68 13.91 3.65
CA ASP A 160 -21.27 13.33 2.44
C ASP A 160 -20.49 12.10 1.96
N GLY A 161 -19.53 11.59 2.79
CA GLY A 161 -18.69 10.43 2.49
C GLY A 161 -17.58 10.70 1.46
N MET A 162 -17.30 11.99 1.16
CA MET A 162 -16.27 12.36 0.20
C MET A 162 -14.89 12.29 0.85
N PHE A 163 -14.03 11.44 0.32
CA PHE A 163 -12.63 11.32 0.74
C PHE A 163 -11.75 12.36 0.07
N THR A 164 -10.82 12.91 0.84
CA THR A 164 -9.76 13.78 0.34
C THR A 164 -8.40 13.28 0.84
N PHE A 165 -7.49 12.97 -0.07
CA PHE A 165 -6.10 12.63 0.29
C PHE A 165 -5.30 13.92 0.39
N ILE A 166 -4.63 14.14 1.53
CA ILE A 166 -4.01 15.43 1.89
C ILE A 166 -2.48 15.41 1.99
N ASP A 167 -1.87 14.25 2.01
CA ASP A 167 -0.41 14.05 1.99
C ASP A 167 -0.09 12.96 0.97
N THR A 168 0.23 13.38 -0.24
CA THR A 168 0.43 12.50 -1.40
C THR A 168 1.90 12.39 -1.81
N GLY A 169 2.83 12.76 -0.93
CA GLY A 169 4.28 12.71 -1.22
C GLY A 169 4.83 11.29 -1.36
N ALA A 170 4.19 10.32 -0.73
CA ALA A 170 4.62 8.92 -0.74
C ALA A 170 3.83 8.09 -1.77
N ILE A 171 4.19 8.19 -3.03
CA ILE A 171 3.62 7.31 -4.08
C ILE A 171 4.43 6.02 -4.15
N SER A 172 3.72 4.91 -4.29
CA SER A 172 4.30 3.58 -4.44
C SER A 172 3.74 2.86 -5.67
N HIS A 173 4.53 1.94 -6.20
CA HIS A 173 4.18 1.14 -7.36
C HIS A 173 4.23 -0.35 -7.00
N ALA A 174 3.23 -1.10 -7.42
CA ALA A 174 3.18 -2.54 -7.31
C ALA A 174 3.37 -3.15 -8.71
N PRO A 175 4.46 -3.89 -8.95
CA PRO A 175 4.66 -4.66 -10.17
C PRO A 175 3.48 -5.62 -10.40
N GLU A 176 3.17 -5.90 -11.65
CA GLU A 176 2.00 -6.67 -12.03
C GLU A 176 1.95 -8.05 -11.36
N ASN A 177 3.06 -8.76 -11.36
CA ASN A 177 3.16 -10.07 -10.70
C ASN A 177 2.88 -10.00 -9.18
N VAL A 178 3.36 -8.96 -8.50
CA VAL A 178 3.14 -8.77 -7.05
C VAL A 178 1.68 -8.43 -6.76
N ARG A 179 1.10 -7.49 -7.51
CA ARG A 179 -0.30 -7.08 -7.29
C ARG A 179 -1.29 -8.19 -7.65
N SER A 180 -1.04 -8.93 -8.75
CA SER A 180 -1.87 -10.06 -9.17
C SER A 180 -1.84 -11.18 -8.11
N ALA A 181 -0.65 -11.52 -7.61
CA ALA A 181 -0.49 -12.52 -6.56
C ALA A 181 -1.21 -12.13 -5.26
N LEU A 182 -1.04 -10.89 -4.80
CA LEU A 182 -1.70 -10.39 -3.58
C LEU A 182 -3.20 -10.24 -3.77
N PHE A 183 -3.65 -9.74 -4.91
CA PHE A 183 -5.07 -9.68 -5.22
C PHE A 183 -5.70 -11.06 -5.23
N GLY A 184 -5.07 -12.04 -5.93
CA GLY A 184 -5.52 -13.42 -5.94
C GLY A 184 -5.57 -14.04 -4.55
N PHE A 185 -4.54 -13.78 -3.74
CA PHE A 185 -4.52 -14.22 -2.34
C PHE A 185 -5.74 -13.73 -1.56
N PHE A 186 -6.03 -12.43 -1.56
CA PHE A 186 -7.18 -11.87 -0.84
C PHE A 186 -8.52 -12.31 -1.43
N TYR A 187 -8.62 -12.36 -2.75
CA TYR A 187 -9.82 -12.82 -3.44
C TYR A 187 -10.19 -14.26 -3.06
N TYR A 188 -9.25 -15.19 -3.19
CA TYR A 188 -9.49 -16.59 -2.85
C TYR A 188 -9.68 -16.79 -1.34
N LEU A 189 -8.98 -16.02 -0.50
CA LEU A 189 -9.16 -16.06 0.94
C LEU A 189 -10.59 -15.64 1.34
N ALA A 190 -11.12 -14.56 0.73
CA ALA A 190 -12.49 -14.10 0.96
C ALA A 190 -13.55 -15.12 0.50
N LYS A 191 -13.22 -16.00 -0.44
CA LYS A 191 -14.08 -17.08 -0.91
C LYS A 191 -13.89 -18.39 -0.12
N GLY A 192 -13.03 -18.40 0.89
CA GLY A 192 -12.67 -19.62 1.64
C GLY A 192 -11.88 -20.65 0.83
N ARG A 193 -11.33 -20.26 -0.33
CA ARG A 193 -10.54 -21.10 -1.23
C ARG A 193 -9.08 -21.03 -0.84
N LEU A 194 -8.72 -21.67 0.26
CA LEU A 194 -7.41 -21.51 0.91
C LEU A 194 -6.26 -22.01 0.03
N ASP A 195 -6.42 -23.15 -0.66
CA ASP A 195 -5.36 -23.70 -1.51
C ASP A 195 -4.99 -22.73 -2.64
N GLU A 196 -5.99 -22.17 -3.31
CA GLU A 196 -5.77 -21.21 -4.37
C GLU A 196 -5.19 -19.89 -3.83
N ALA A 197 -5.61 -19.45 -2.65
CA ALA A 197 -5.04 -18.27 -2.01
C ALA A 197 -3.53 -18.48 -1.76
N PHE A 198 -3.14 -19.65 -1.25
CA PHE A 198 -1.75 -19.96 -0.96
C PHE A 198 -0.92 -20.15 -2.23
N GLU A 199 -1.49 -20.75 -3.26
CA GLU A 199 -0.83 -20.90 -4.57
C GLU A 199 -0.63 -19.53 -5.25
N ALA A 200 -1.59 -18.62 -5.14
CA ALA A 200 -1.45 -17.26 -5.65
C ALA A 200 -0.20 -16.55 -5.08
N MET A 201 0.10 -16.73 -3.80
CA MET A 201 1.32 -16.17 -3.20
C MET A 201 2.60 -16.76 -3.80
N LEU A 202 2.60 -18.04 -4.19
CA LEU A 202 3.77 -18.68 -4.80
C LEU A 202 4.09 -18.15 -6.20
N THR A 203 3.16 -17.47 -6.85
CA THR A 203 3.41 -16.85 -8.17
C THR A 203 4.41 -15.69 -8.09
N MET A 204 4.70 -15.17 -6.90
CA MET A 204 5.77 -14.20 -6.66
C MET A 204 7.17 -14.82 -6.52
N ALA A 205 7.26 -16.15 -6.50
CA ALA A 205 8.56 -16.81 -6.38
C ALA A 205 9.23 -16.91 -7.75
N ASP A 206 10.49 -16.49 -7.87
CA ASP A 206 11.29 -16.68 -9.10
C ASP A 206 11.38 -18.17 -9.48
N THR A 207 11.42 -19.03 -8.44
CA THR A 207 11.42 -20.49 -8.59
C THR A 207 10.45 -21.06 -7.57
N PRO A 208 9.18 -21.29 -7.94
CA PRO A 208 8.19 -21.85 -7.02
C PRO A 208 8.65 -23.19 -6.43
N PRO A 209 8.42 -23.42 -5.13
CA PRO A 209 8.78 -24.69 -4.52
C PRO A 209 7.98 -25.85 -5.11
N THR A 210 8.60 -27.01 -5.22
CA THR A 210 7.98 -28.24 -5.74
C THR A 210 8.13 -29.38 -4.74
N GLY A 211 7.39 -30.48 -4.94
CA GLY A 211 7.49 -31.68 -4.14
C GLY A 211 7.29 -31.43 -2.66
N GLU A 212 8.20 -31.93 -1.82
CA GLU A 212 8.08 -31.83 -0.36
C GLU A 212 8.15 -30.39 0.16
N ALA A 213 8.90 -29.49 -0.51
CA ALA A 213 8.98 -28.08 -0.15
C ALA A 213 7.62 -27.37 -0.34
N LYS A 214 6.92 -27.63 -1.48
CA LYS A 214 5.55 -27.13 -1.70
C LYS A 214 4.59 -27.69 -0.66
N ALA A 215 4.66 -29.00 -0.41
CA ALA A 215 3.79 -29.66 0.59
C ALA A 215 3.99 -29.09 2.01
N ARG A 216 5.24 -28.79 2.40
CA ARG A 216 5.53 -28.12 3.68
C ARG A 216 4.96 -26.73 3.73
N TYR A 217 5.17 -25.92 2.68
CA TYR A 217 4.60 -24.57 2.57
C TYR A 217 3.08 -24.59 2.74
N MET A 218 2.38 -25.46 1.99
CA MET A 218 0.93 -25.59 2.07
C MET A 218 0.46 -25.97 3.48
N ARG A 219 1.12 -26.93 4.15
CA ARG A 219 0.77 -27.29 5.53
C ARG A 219 0.94 -26.12 6.50
N GLU A 220 2.07 -25.41 6.45
CA GLU A 220 2.33 -24.27 7.33
C GLU A 220 1.32 -23.13 7.10
N MET A 221 0.90 -22.91 5.85
CA MET A 221 -0.15 -21.94 5.51
C MET A 221 -1.51 -22.38 6.04
N HIS A 222 -1.91 -23.65 5.85
CA HIS A 222 -3.15 -24.17 6.42
C HIS A 222 -3.19 -24.07 7.95
N GLU A 223 -2.10 -24.41 8.63
CA GLU A 223 -2.00 -24.24 10.08
C GLU A 223 -2.18 -22.77 10.49
N THR A 224 -1.56 -21.85 9.75
CA THR A 224 -1.62 -20.40 10.00
C THR A 224 -3.03 -19.84 9.80
N TYR A 225 -3.74 -20.30 8.77
CA TYR A 225 -5.09 -19.84 8.45
C TYR A 225 -6.21 -20.72 8.98
N SER A 226 -5.89 -21.74 9.79
CA SER A 226 -6.88 -22.57 10.46
C SER A 226 -7.78 -21.72 11.35
N GLY A 227 -9.08 -21.65 11.02
CA GLY A 227 -10.07 -20.84 11.74
C GLY A 227 -9.92 -19.33 11.56
N PHE A 228 -9.22 -18.87 10.53
CA PHE A 228 -9.10 -17.42 10.22
C PHE A 228 -10.36 -16.88 9.51
N VAL A 229 -10.90 -17.65 8.56
CA VAL A 229 -12.10 -17.26 7.80
C VAL A 229 -13.31 -17.14 8.73
N GLY A 230 -14.04 -16.04 8.64
CA GLY A 230 -15.19 -15.74 9.50
C GLY A 230 -14.82 -15.19 10.87
N LYS A 231 -13.54 -14.85 11.10
CA LYS A 231 -13.09 -14.22 12.35
C LYS A 231 -13.04 -12.71 12.23
N SER A 232 -13.42 -12.05 13.32
CA SER A 232 -13.27 -10.59 13.43
C SER A 232 -11.80 -10.17 13.58
N VAL A 233 -11.52 -8.90 13.29
CA VAL A 233 -10.17 -8.33 13.42
C VAL A 233 -9.69 -8.35 14.88
N SER A 234 -10.59 -8.24 15.87
CA SER A 234 -10.24 -8.35 17.28
C SER A 234 -9.87 -9.77 17.71
N GLU A 235 -10.41 -10.80 17.04
CA GLU A 235 -10.07 -12.20 17.31
C GLU A 235 -8.75 -12.60 16.64
N VAL A 236 -8.54 -12.16 15.39
CA VAL A 236 -7.35 -12.50 14.60
C VAL A 236 -6.91 -11.29 13.75
N SER A 237 -5.78 -10.70 14.09
CA SER A 237 -5.21 -9.58 13.35
C SER A 237 -4.74 -10.01 11.95
N LEU A 238 -5.23 -9.32 10.92
CA LEU A 238 -4.78 -9.50 9.54
C LEU A 238 -3.27 -9.20 9.42
N THR A 239 -2.79 -8.16 10.09
CA THR A 239 -1.37 -7.79 10.13
C THR A 239 -0.50 -8.95 10.64
N GLN A 240 -0.89 -9.59 11.74
CA GLN A 240 -0.12 -10.72 12.28
C GLN A 240 -0.13 -11.90 11.32
N GLN A 241 -1.26 -12.20 10.68
CA GLN A 241 -1.35 -13.27 9.70
C GLN A 241 -0.49 -12.97 8.47
N MET A 242 -0.54 -11.75 7.96
CA MET A 242 0.30 -11.33 6.84
C MET A 242 1.79 -11.46 7.14
N MET A 243 2.25 -11.09 8.35
CA MET A 243 3.65 -11.27 8.74
C MET A 243 4.07 -12.74 8.80
N LYS A 244 3.20 -13.63 9.28
CA LYS A 244 3.44 -15.08 9.24
C LYS A 244 3.50 -15.59 7.80
N THR A 245 2.56 -15.16 6.95
CA THR A 245 2.49 -15.51 5.53
C THR A 245 3.76 -15.11 4.79
N VAL A 246 4.21 -13.87 4.95
CA VAL A 246 5.48 -13.40 4.36
C VAL A 246 6.65 -14.26 4.80
N ARG A 247 6.75 -14.59 6.10
CA ARG A 247 7.80 -15.46 6.62
C ARG A 247 7.78 -16.84 5.98
N ILE A 248 6.61 -17.47 5.91
CA ILE A 248 6.43 -18.82 5.33
C ILE A 248 6.78 -18.79 3.83
N ALA A 249 6.30 -17.78 3.11
CA ALA A 249 6.56 -17.60 1.69
C ALA A 249 8.07 -17.38 1.40
N VAL A 250 8.76 -16.57 2.20
CA VAL A 250 10.22 -16.37 2.09
C VAL A 250 10.98 -17.67 2.33
N LEU A 251 10.57 -18.46 3.33
CA LEU A 251 11.18 -19.77 3.59
C LEU A 251 10.92 -20.78 2.47
N ALA A 252 9.84 -20.59 1.71
CA ALA A 252 9.51 -21.37 0.52
C ALA A 252 10.22 -20.88 -0.76
N GLY A 253 11.01 -19.79 -0.67
CA GLY A 253 11.77 -19.25 -1.80
C GLY A 253 11.14 -18.04 -2.50
N CYS A 254 10.00 -17.54 -2.01
CA CYS A 254 9.44 -16.29 -2.53
C CYS A 254 10.37 -15.12 -2.19
N ARG A 255 10.54 -14.21 -3.15
CA ARG A 255 11.30 -12.99 -2.95
C ARG A 255 10.34 -11.81 -2.94
N PHE A 256 10.45 -11.03 -1.89
CA PHE A 256 9.73 -9.76 -1.77
C PHE A 256 10.75 -8.64 -2.04
N GLY A 257 10.55 -7.92 -3.12
CA GLY A 257 11.35 -6.72 -3.43
C GLY A 257 10.99 -5.53 -2.53
N GLU A 258 11.60 -4.40 -2.79
CA GLU A 258 11.35 -3.16 -2.03
C GLU A 258 9.89 -2.69 -2.14
N GLU A 259 9.23 -3.02 -3.24
CA GLU A 259 7.83 -2.73 -3.54
C GLU A 259 6.83 -3.43 -2.61
N ALA A 260 7.21 -4.55 -2.00
CA ALA A 260 6.34 -5.26 -1.05
C ALA A 260 6.14 -4.48 0.25
N PHE A 261 7.12 -3.71 0.68
CA PHE A 261 7.05 -2.99 1.95
C PHE A 261 5.92 -1.94 2.00
N PRO A 262 5.75 -1.05 1.01
CA PRO A 262 4.63 -0.11 0.98
C PRO A 262 3.26 -0.81 0.95
N ILE A 263 3.15 -1.95 0.26
CA ILE A 263 1.91 -2.72 0.21
C ILE A 263 1.57 -3.27 1.59
N ILE A 264 2.53 -3.95 2.25
CA ILE A 264 2.35 -4.49 3.61
C ILE A 264 1.99 -3.36 4.58
N ARG A 265 2.66 -2.22 4.50
CA ARG A 265 2.37 -1.04 5.32
C ARG A 265 0.93 -0.55 5.12
N SER A 266 0.46 -0.47 3.88
CA SER A 266 -0.92 -0.08 3.57
C SER A 266 -1.93 -1.06 4.18
N LEU A 267 -1.68 -2.36 4.08
CA LEU A 267 -2.53 -3.38 4.70
C LEU A 267 -2.53 -3.28 6.23
N MET A 268 -1.38 -2.97 6.84
CA MET A 268 -1.29 -2.72 8.28
C MET A 268 -2.11 -1.51 8.72
N TYR A 269 -2.11 -0.43 7.94
CA TYR A 269 -2.96 0.74 8.23
C TYR A 269 -4.45 0.40 8.13
N MET A 270 -4.86 -0.35 7.12
CA MET A 270 -6.25 -0.81 6.98
C MET A 270 -6.68 -1.67 8.17
N ASP A 271 -5.90 -2.69 8.53
CA ASP A 271 -6.14 -3.54 9.70
C ASP A 271 -6.23 -2.71 10.99
N GLY A 272 -5.30 -1.76 11.19
CA GLY A 272 -5.29 -0.87 12.34
C GLY A 272 -6.49 0.08 12.41
N MET A 273 -7.00 0.56 11.28
CA MET A 273 -8.22 1.37 11.26
C MET A 273 -9.45 0.55 11.65
N VAL A 274 -9.58 -0.67 11.12
CA VAL A 274 -10.69 -1.58 11.48
C VAL A 274 -10.62 -1.98 12.95
N LEU A 275 -9.46 -2.36 13.44
CA LEU A 275 -9.29 -2.73 14.85
C LEU A 275 -9.69 -1.61 15.81
N ARG A 276 -9.47 -0.35 15.43
CA ARG A 276 -9.81 0.83 16.25
C ARG A 276 -11.26 1.26 16.11
N GLY A 277 -11.85 1.17 14.92
CA GLY A 277 -13.20 1.65 14.65
C GLY A 277 -14.26 0.57 14.74
N HIS A 278 -13.98 -0.62 14.22
CA HIS A 278 -14.96 -1.71 14.07
C HIS A 278 -14.30 -3.07 14.36
N PRO A 279 -13.84 -3.32 15.59
CA PRO A 279 -13.03 -4.49 15.95
C PRO A 279 -13.74 -5.84 15.75
N ASP A 280 -15.06 -5.85 15.79
CA ASP A 280 -15.88 -7.08 15.72
C ASP A 280 -16.25 -7.48 14.29
N VAL A 281 -15.74 -6.76 13.28
CA VAL A 281 -16.04 -7.05 11.86
C VAL A 281 -15.08 -8.10 11.31
N ASP A 282 -15.62 -9.03 10.50
CA ASP A 282 -14.85 -9.87 9.59
C ASP A 282 -14.48 -9.04 8.34
N LEU A 283 -13.28 -8.47 8.36
CA LEU A 283 -12.79 -7.58 7.29
C LEU A 283 -12.76 -8.29 5.94
N ILE A 284 -12.23 -9.51 5.90
CA ILE A 284 -12.02 -10.24 4.63
C ILE A 284 -13.34 -10.57 3.97
N SER A 285 -14.31 -11.09 4.71
CA SER A 285 -15.65 -11.37 4.16
C SER A 285 -16.38 -10.10 3.74
N SER A 286 -16.23 -9.03 4.50
CA SER A 286 -16.87 -7.73 4.19
C SER A 286 -16.30 -7.07 2.92
N MET A 287 -15.05 -7.33 2.57
CA MET A 287 -14.44 -6.88 1.31
C MET A 287 -14.88 -7.70 0.09
N GLY A 288 -15.53 -8.84 0.29
CA GLY A 288 -15.95 -9.77 -0.77
C GLY A 288 -16.59 -9.10 -2.00
N PRO A 289 -17.60 -8.22 -1.86
CA PRO A 289 -18.24 -7.54 -2.98
C PRO A 289 -17.26 -6.70 -3.84
N TYR A 290 -16.32 -6.01 -3.22
CA TYR A 290 -15.31 -5.21 -3.95
C TYR A 290 -14.26 -6.09 -4.63
N LEU A 291 -13.89 -7.20 -3.98
CA LEU A 291 -12.99 -8.17 -4.59
C LEU A 291 -13.65 -8.85 -5.80
N ASP A 292 -14.97 -9.09 -5.79
CA ASP A 292 -15.72 -9.58 -6.95
C ASP A 292 -15.75 -8.55 -8.09
N GLU A 293 -15.99 -7.28 -7.77
CA GLU A 293 -15.91 -6.17 -8.72
C GLU A 293 -14.54 -6.17 -9.40
N PHE A 294 -13.46 -6.23 -8.63
CA PHE A 294 -12.09 -6.18 -9.15
C PHE A 294 -11.72 -7.43 -9.95
N ALA A 295 -12.17 -8.62 -9.55
CA ALA A 295 -11.91 -9.86 -10.26
C ALA A 295 -12.51 -9.91 -11.67
N SER A 296 -13.49 -9.05 -11.95
CA SER A 296 -14.04 -8.89 -13.30
C SER A 296 -13.10 -8.10 -14.23
N ILE A 297 -12.11 -7.39 -13.69
CA ILE A 297 -11.25 -6.43 -14.37
C ILE A 297 -9.77 -6.82 -14.25
N VAL A 298 -9.35 -7.20 -13.04
CA VAL A 298 -7.97 -7.61 -12.74
C VAL A 298 -7.80 -9.09 -13.04
N GLU A 299 -6.76 -9.44 -13.78
CA GLU A 299 -6.44 -10.84 -14.06
C GLU A 299 -6.01 -11.56 -12.78
N LEU A 300 -6.71 -12.65 -12.47
CA LEU A 300 -6.34 -13.52 -11.35
C LEU A 300 -5.15 -14.39 -11.75
N PRO A 301 -4.19 -14.65 -10.83
CA PRO A 301 -3.10 -15.55 -11.12
C PRO A 301 -3.63 -16.98 -11.34
N TYR A 302 -3.03 -17.68 -12.29
CA TYR A 302 -3.34 -19.10 -12.50
C TYR A 302 -2.96 -19.90 -11.24
N THR A 303 -3.90 -20.70 -10.75
CA THR A 303 -3.69 -21.65 -9.65
C THR A 303 -4.11 -23.05 -10.08
N GLU A 304 -3.41 -24.09 -9.60
CA GLU A 304 -3.79 -25.48 -9.86
C GLU A 304 -5.19 -25.72 -9.31
N GLY A 305 -6.15 -26.08 -10.20
CA GLY A 305 -7.57 -26.25 -9.84
C GLY A 305 -8.50 -25.09 -10.24
N SER A 306 -7.96 -23.96 -10.67
CA SER A 306 -8.78 -22.93 -11.31
C SER A 306 -9.18 -23.37 -12.72
N VAL A 307 -10.49 -23.33 -12.99
CA VAL A 307 -10.97 -23.47 -14.38
C VAL A 307 -10.49 -22.23 -15.13
N SER A 308 -9.71 -22.45 -16.22
CA SER A 308 -9.26 -21.34 -17.06
C SER A 308 -10.46 -20.46 -17.44
N PRO A 309 -10.43 -19.14 -17.20
CA PRO A 309 -11.46 -18.27 -17.71
C PRO A 309 -11.54 -18.41 -19.24
N PRO A 310 -12.72 -18.34 -19.86
CA PRO A 310 -12.84 -18.39 -21.29
C PRO A 310 -11.93 -17.31 -21.90
N SER A 311 -11.10 -17.69 -22.87
CA SER A 311 -10.14 -16.82 -23.56
C SER A 311 -10.88 -15.64 -24.21
N SER A 312 -11.07 -14.56 -23.48
CA SER A 312 -11.40 -13.28 -24.06
C SER A 312 -10.08 -12.68 -24.54
N SER A 313 -9.97 -12.44 -25.83
CA SER A 313 -8.89 -11.66 -26.46
C SER A 313 -8.90 -10.25 -25.85
N LYS A 314 -8.27 -10.07 -24.71
CA LYS A 314 -8.06 -8.77 -24.09
C LYS A 314 -6.70 -8.26 -24.56
N THR A 315 -6.74 -7.23 -25.37
CA THR A 315 -5.58 -6.39 -25.68
C THR A 315 -5.04 -5.89 -24.34
N THR A 316 -3.83 -6.28 -24.00
CA THR A 316 -3.15 -5.87 -22.78
C THR A 316 -2.91 -4.36 -22.84
N PHE A 317 -3.67 -3.62 -22.03
CA PHE A 317 -3.59 -2.15 -21.89
C PHE A 317 -2.19 -1.66 -21.41
N TRP A 318 -1.32 -2.58 -21.02
CA TRP A 318 -0.07 -2.32 -20.30
C TRP A 318 1.18 -2.26 -21.20
N GLU A 319 1.10 -2.67 -22.49
CA GLU A 319 2.27 -2.70 -23.38
C GLU A 319 2.70 -1.35 -23.96
N SER A 320 2.03 -0.24 -23.64
CA SER A 320 2.27 1.06 -24.29
C SER A 320 2.91 2.14 -23.43
N ASN A 321 3.33 1.88 -22.19
CA ASN A 321 4.01 2.90 -21.39
C ASN A 321 5.44 2.46 -21.03
N PRO A 322 6.47 3.17 -21.52
CA PRO A 322 7.85 2.94 -21.08
C PRO A 322 8.02 3.32 -19.60
N SER A 323 8.84 2.56 -18.91
CA SER A 323 9.26 2.81 -17.54
C SER A 323 9.82 4.25 -17.39
N PRO A 324 9.54 4.94 -16.28
CA PRO A 324 10.08 6.28 -16.01
C PRO A 324 11.61 6.36 -15.92
N SER A 325 12.32 5.22 -15.91
CA SER A 325 13.79 5.17 -15.88
C SER A 325 14.46 5.55 -17.20
N ASP A 326 13.74 5.60 -18.32
CA ASP A 326 14.34 5.85 -19.64
C ASP A 326 14.28 7.32 -20.11
N GLN A 327 13.87 8.26 -19.26
CA GLN A 327 13.78 9.68 -19.59
C GLN A 327 14.82 10.57 -18.88
N LEU A 328 15.87 10.00 -18.32
CA LEU A 328 17.01 10.79 -17.79
C LEU A 328 18.32 10.31 -18.46
N VAL A 329 18.51 10.79 -19.67
CA VAL A 329 19.84 11.02 -20.29
C VAL A 329 19.86 12.44 -20.81
#